data_9a01b6c4870f7d918f80f96d4b2bf7e1
#
_entry.id   9a01b6c4870f7d918f80f96d4b2bf7e1
#
_cell.length_a   1.000
_cell.length_b   1.000
_cell.length_c   1.000
_cell.angle_alpha   90.00
_cell.angle_beta   90.00
_cell.angle_gamma   90.00
#
_symmetry.space_group_name_H-M   'P 1'
#
loop_
_entity.id
_entity.type
_entity.pdbx_description
1 polymer ?
#
loop_
_entity_poly.entity_id
_entity_poly.type
_entity_poly.pdbx_seq_one_letter_code
_entity_poly.pdbx_strand_id
1 'polypeptide(L)'
;VPGKMFSFPKEARLKTTREFRTCYSRGIRVRGKSLLLVVRKNGLPYSRLGLSVSRKFGKSTVRNRFKRVCREAFRLAGPELPPGLDVVVIGSRPLEGPPPTTRRIMEEMKALLRKAERILEKGPPPRKRSRGRGRGRGRGR
;
A
#
# COMPACT_ATOMS: atom_id res chain seq x y z
N VAL A 1 -19.16 -14.93 3.72
CA VAL A 1 -19.23 -16.01 2.78
C VAL A 1 -17.84 -16.53 2.48
N PRO A 2 -17.57 -17.80 2.82
CA PRO A 2 -16.21 -18.32 2.72
C PRO A 2 -15.59 -18.18 1.32
N GLY A 3 -16.33 -18.49 0.29
CA GLY A 3 -15.78 -18.38 -1.04
C GLY A 3 -15.37 -16.98 -1.41
N LYS A 4 -16.11 -16.02 -0.93
CA LYS A 4 -15.80 -14.63 -1.24
C LYS A 4 -14.69 -14.05 -0.42
N MET A 5 -14.36 -14.68 0.70
CA MET A 5 -13.24 -14.20 1.51
C MET A 5 -11.92 -14.30 0.77
N PHE A 6 -11.84 -15.21 -0.19
CA PHE A 6 -10.61 -15.40 -0.94
C PHE A 6 -10.66 -14.81 -2.33
N SER A 7 -11.71 -14.08 -2.65
CA SER A 7 -11.76 -13.38 -3.93
C SER A 7 -11.24 -11.96 -3.75
N PHE A 8 -11.00 -11.31 -4.87
CA PHE A 8 -10.54 -9.93 -4.84
C PHE A 8 -11.58 -9.08 -5.59
N PRO A 9 -12.67 -8.74 -4.91
CA PRO A 9 -13.77 -8.03 -5.59
C PRO A 9 -13.38 -6.62 -5.99
N LYS A 10 -14.14 -6.07 -6.91
CA LYS A 10 -13.89 -4.72 -7.39
C LYS A 10 -13.93 -3.70 -6.27
N GLU A 11 -14.80 -3.91 -5.30
CA GLU A 11 -14.93 -3.00 -4.18
C GLU A 11 -13.67 -2.90 -3.33
N ALA A 12 -12.84 -3.93 -3.38
CA ALA A 12 -11.61 -3.95 -2.61
C ALA A 12 -10.43 -3.37 -3.37
N ARG A 13 -10.68 -2.68 -4.48
CA ARG A 13 -9.62 -2.07 -5.27
C ARG A 13 -9.75 -0.57 -5.28
N LEU A 14 -8.62 0.10 -5.13
CA LEU A 14 -8.57 1.53 -5.36
C LEU A 14 -8.42 1.76 -6.86
N LYS A 15 -9.26 2.59 -7.43
CA LYS A 15 -9.32 2.73 -8.88
C LYS A 15 -9.02 4.12 -9.39
N THR A 16 -9.46 5.15 -8.69
CA THR A 16 -9.39 6.49 -9.24
C THR A 16 -8.17 7.23 -8.73
N THR A 17 -7.74 8.20 -9.51
CA THR A 17 -6.65 9.08 -9.11
C THR A 17 -6.97 9.77 -7.79
N ARG A 18 -8.24 10.13 -7.61
CA ARG A 18 -8.68 10.78 -6.39
C ARG A 18 -8.45 9.90 -5.16
N GLU A 19 -8.81 8.63 -5.29
CA GLU A 19 -8.62 7.68 -4.19
C GLU A 19 -7.13 7.54 -3.83
N PHE A 20 -6.28 7.44 -4.84
CA PHE A 20 -4.85 7.37 -4.61
C PHE A 20 -4.32 8.64 -3.96
N ARG A 21 -4.74 9.79 -4.44
CA ARG A 21 -4.31 11.06 -3.86
C ARG A 21 -4.72 11.21 -2.41
N THR A 22 -5.94 10.81 -2.11
CA THR A 22 -6.43 10.88 -0.73
C THR A 22 -5.57 10.02 0.17
N CYS A 23 -5.23 8.84 -0.30
CA CYS A 23 -4.37 7.95 0.48
C CYS A 23 -2.99 8.57 0.69
N TYR A 24 -2.41 9.14 -0.36
CA TYR A 24 -1.09 9.75 -0.24
C TYR A 24 -1.08 10.94 0.71
N SER A 25 -2.13 11.75 0.69
CA SER A 25 -2.14 12.97 1.51
C SER A 25 -2.54 12.71 2.95
N ARG A 26 -3.36 11.71 3.19
CA ARG A 26 -3.86 11.43 4.55
C ARG A 26 -3.30 10.19 5.20
N GLY A 27 -2.62 9.37 4.42
CA GLY A 27 -2.10 8.12 4.94
C GLY A 27 -0.76 8.25 5.60
N ILE A 28 -0.37 7.18 6.25
CA ILE A 28 0.98 7.08 6.82
C ILE A 28 1.79 6.11 5.95
N ARG A 29 3.10 6.27 5.98
CA ARG A 29 3.97 5.40 5.22
C ARG A 29 4.62 4.38 6.13
N VAL A 30 4.59 3.14 5.72
CA VAL A 30 5.30 2.07 6.43
C VAL A 30 6.15 1.33 5.40
N ARG A 31 7.37 1.02 5.79
CA ARG A 31 8.31 0.43 4.86
C ARG A 31 8.82 -0.89 5.39
N GLY A 32 8.87 -1.90 4.52
CA GLY A 32 9.48 -3.18 4.82
C GLY A 32 10.66 -3.44 3.90
N LYS A 33 11.08 -4.67 3.83
CA LYS A 33 12.19 -5.05 2.96
C LYS A 33 11.86 -4.89 1.49
N SER A 34 10.68 -5.34 1.10
CA SER A 34 10.28 -5.34 -0.30
C SER A 34 9.17 -4.37 -0.60
N LEU A 35 8.47 -3.90 0.42
CA LEU A 35 7.26 -3.11 0.24
C LEU A 35 7.40 -1.73 0.85
N LEU A 36 6.82 -0.77 0.17
CA LEU A 36 6.53 0.53 0.76
C LEU A 36 5.03 0.71 0.64
N LEU A 37 4.37 0.89 1.76
CA LEU A 37 2.92 1.03 1.80
C LEU A 37 2.53 2.40 2.29
N VAL A 38 1.46 2.93 1.72
CA VAL A 38 0.79 4.11 2.26
C VAL A 38 -0.57 3.64 2.73
N VAL A 39 -0.90 3.86 3.99
CA VAL A 39 -2.08 3.29 4.61
C VAL A 39 -2.89 4.37 5.29
N ARG A 40 -4.20 4.34 5.09
CA ARG A 40 -5.09 5.25 5.80
C ARG A 40 -6.38 4.53 6.16
N LYS A 41 -7.06 5.03 7.18
CA LYS A 41 -8.39 4.52 7.52
C LYS A 41 -9.39 5.02 6.50
N ASN A 42 -10.25 4.14 6.02
CA ASN A 42 -11.18 4.51 4.95
C ASN A 42 -12.64 4.60 5.41
N GLY A 43 -12.93 4.24 6.65
CA GLY A 43 -14.30 4.31 7.14
C GLY A 43 -15.21 3.21 6.61
N LEU A 44 -14.67 2.24 5.90
CA LEU A 44 -15.44 1.15 5.33
C LEU A 44 -15.26 -0.11 6.17
N PRO A 45 -16.18 -1.06 6.07
CA PRO A 45 -16.03 -2.32 6.82
C PRO A 45 -15.02 -3.27 6.19
N TYR A 46 -14.35 -2.89 5.12
CA TYR A 46 -13.35 -3.73 4.45
C TYR A 46 -12.19 -2.87 3.99
N SER A 47 -11.07 -3.51 3.76
CA SER A 47 -9.87 -2.82 3.28
C SER A 47 -9.78 -2.87 1.77
N ARG A 48 -9.11 -1.87 1.19
CA ARG A 48 -8.95 -1.79 -0.25
C ARG A 48 -7.47 -1.70 -0.59
N LEU A 49 -7.11 -2.23 -1.75
CA LEU A 49 -5.73 -2.25 -2.22
C LEU A 49 -5.57 -1.46 -3.51
N GLY A 50 -4.57 -0.62 -3.54
CA GLY A 50 -4.16 0.06 -4.76
C GLY A 50 -2.71 -0.24 -5.04
N LEU A 51 -2.34 -0.21 -6.30
CA LEU A 51 -0.97 -0.49 -6.71
C LEU A 51 -0.46 0.66 -7.56
N SER A 52 0.68 1.18 -7.19
CA SER A 52 1.31 2.27 -7.93
C SER A 52 2.74 1.85 -8.21
N VAL A 53 2.94 1.22 -9.37
CA VAL A 53 4.24 0.69 -9.75
C VAL A 53 4.72 1.43 -10.99
N SER A 54 5.78 2.20 -10.84
CA SER A 54 6.26 3.05 -11.92
C SER A 54 7.16 2.28 -12.88
N ARG A 55 7.45 2.89 -14.00
CA ARG A 55 8.34 2.29 -14.99
C ARG A 55 9.74 2.05 -14.44
N LYS A 56 10.15 2.84 -13.47
CA LYS A 56 11.46 2.67 -12.86
C LYS A 56 11.59 1.37 -12.08
N PHE A 57 10.46 0.78 -11.71
CA PHE A 57 10.49 -0.50 -11.01
C PHE A 57 11.02 -1.62 -11.91
N GLY A 58 10.72 -1.57 -13.20
CA GLY A 58 11.16 -2.57 -14.15
C GLY A 58 10.31 -2.58 -15.39
N LYS A 59 10.58 -3.53 -16.26
CA LYS A 59 9.82 -3.73 -17.48
C LYS A 59 8.36 -4.06 -17.15
N SER A 60 7.50 -3.93 -18.16
CA SER A 60 6.08 -4.19 -17.96
C SER A 60 5.81 -5.60 -17.44
N THR A 61 6.58 -6.59 -17.90
CA THR A 61 6.40 -7.96 -17.42
C THR A 61 6.74 -8.06 -15.94
N VAL A 62 7.80 -7.39 -15.51
CA VAL A 62 8.21 -7.37 -14.11
C VAL A 62 7.17 -6.65 -13.26
N ARG A 63 6.70 -5.50 -13.73
CA ARG A 63 5.69 -4.74 -13.02
C ARG A 63 4.39 -5.52 -12.88
N ASN A 64 3.96 -6.14 -13.96
CA ASN A 64 2.71 -6.91 -13.93
C ASN A 64 2.81 -8.11 -13.01
N ARG A 65 3.95 -8.76 -13.00
CA ARG A 65 4.18 -9.88 -12.07
C ARG A 65 4.11 -9.41 -10.63
N PHE A 66 4.77 -8.29 -10.33
CA PHE A 66 4.76 -7.75 -8.97
C PHE A 66 3.34 -7.39 -8.53
N LYS A 67 2.59 -6.74 -9.42
CA LYS A 67 1.20 -6.38 -9.12
C LYS A 67 0.37 -7.62 -8.84
N ARG A 68 0.56 -8.66 -9.64
CA ARG A 68 -0.18 -9.90 -9.46
C ARG A 68 0.15 -10.53 -8.12
N VAL A 69 1.43 -10.56 -7.76
CA VAL A 69 1.86 -11.12 -6.49
C VAL A 69 1.25 -10.34 -5.34
N CYS A 70 1.24 -9.01 -5.44
CA CYS A 70 0.65 -8.18 -4.38
C CYS A 70 -0.84 -8.41 -4.24
N ARG A 71 -1.56 -8.52 -5.35
CA ARG A 71 -3.00 -8.78 -5.28
C ARG A 71 -3.28 -10.15 -4.68
N GLU A 72 -2.51 -11.14 -5.07
CA GLU A 72 -2.70 -12.48 -4.54
C GLU A 72 -2.38 -12.52 -3.05
N ALA A 73 -1.31 -11.85 -2.65
CA ALA A 73 -0.94 -11.80 -1.24
C ALA A 73 -2.02 -11.11 -0.41
N PHE A 74 -2.56 -10.01 -0.93
CA PHE A 74 -3.62 -9.28 -0.23
C PHE A 74 -4.87 -10.13 -0.10
N ARG A 75 -5.22 -10.83 -1.17
CA ARG A 75 -6.39 -11.71 -1.16
C ARG A 75 -6.23 -12.83 -0.16
N LEU A 76 -5.09 -13.50 -0.17
CA LEU A 76 -4.86 -14.63 0.72
C LEU A 76 -4.73 -14.22 2.18
N ALA A 77 -4.15 -13.06 2.43
CA ALA A 77 -4.00 -12.57 3.80
C ALA A 77 -5.26 -11.92 4.33
N GLY A 78 -6.26 -11.72 3.46
CA GLY A 78 -7.45 -10.94 3.80
C GLY A 78 -8.05 -11.19 5.16
N PRO A 79 -8.33 -12.47 5.51
CA PRO A 79 -8.95 -12.73 6.82
C PRO A 79 -8.10 -12.30 8.01
N GLU A 80 -6.79 -12.20 7.82
CA GLU A 80 -5.89 -11.82 8.90
C GLU A 80 -5.49 -10.36 8.88
N LEU A 81 -5.94 -9.61 7.87
CA LEU A 81 -5.60 -8.19 7.78
C LEU A 81 -6.63 -7.35 8.51
N PRO A 82 -6.21 -6.24 9.11
CA PRO A 82 -7.19 -5.35 9.73
C PRO A 82 -8.12 -4.77 8.66
N PRO A 83 -9.42 -4.69 8.93
CA PRO A 83 -10.34 -4.10 7.99
C PRO A 83 -10.33 -2.58 8.06
N GLY A 84 -10.92 -1.95 7.08
CA GLY A 84 -11.11 -0.52 7.11
C GLY A 84 -9.90 0.31 6.73
N LEU A 85 -8.98 -0.27 5.98
CA LEU A 85 -7.78 0.44 5.55
C LEU A 85 -7.70 0.53 4.03
N ASP A 86 -7.29 1.70 3.55
CA ASP A 86 -6.87 1.83 2.16
C ASP A 86 -5.36 1.67 2.16
N VAL A 87 -4.89 0.74 1.36
CA VAL A 87 -3.47 0.38 1.29
C VAL A 87 -2.98 0.58 -0.14
N VAL A 88 -1.97 1.41 -0.31
CA VAL A 88 -1.33 1.57 -1.63
C VAL A 88 0.07 1.01 -1.55
N VAL A 89 0.36 0.06 -2.43
CA VAL A 89 1.71 -0.49 -2.55
C VAL A 89 2.44 0.34 -3.59
N ILE A 90 3.57 0.91 -3.21
CA ILE A 90 4.36 1.73 -4.10
C ILE A 90 5.59 0.97 -4.55
N GLY A 91 5.80 0.90 -5.86
CA GLY A 91 7.01 0.35 -6.44
C GLY A 91 7.63 1.39 -7.35
N SER A 92 8.67 2.04 -6.89
CA SER A 92 9.32 3.11 -7.65
C SER A 92 10.76 2.82 -8.00
N ARG A 93 11.31 1.75 -7.47
CA ARG A 93 12.69 1.34 -7.76
C ARG A 93 12.75 -0.17 -7.88
N PRO A 94 13.69 -0.69 -8.67
CA PRO A 94 13.83 -2.14 -8.78
C PRO A 94 14.11 -2.77 -7.41
N LEU A 95 13.54 -3.94 -7.21
CA LEU A 95 13.84 -4.70 -6.01
C LEU A 95 15.19 -5.39 -6.21
N GLU A 96 15.94 -5.47 -5.14
CA GLU A 96 17.23 -6.15 -5.17
C GLU A 96 17.01 -7.63 -4.92
N GLY A 97 17.81 -8.45 -5.57
CA GLY A 97 17.74 -9.87 -5.39
C GLY A 97 16.64 -10.52 -6.19
N PRO A 98 16.35 -11.78 -5.92
CA PRO A 98 15.33 -12.50 -6.68
C PRO A 98 13.94 -11.94 -6.40
N PRO A 99 13.01 -12.12 -7.36
CA PRO A 99 11.65 -11.64 -7.16
C PRO A 99 11.03 -12.27 -5.92
N PRO A 100 10.32 -11.49 -5.11
CA PRO A 100 9.70 -12.06 -3.92
C PRO A 100 8.54 -12.96 -4.28
N THR A 101 8.32 -13.98 -3.45
CA THR A 101 7.21 -14.89 -3.64
C THR A 101 5.95 -14.27 -3.04
N THR A 102 4.81 -14.83 -3.43
CA THR A 102 3.54 -14.40 -2.85
C THR A 102 3.55 -14.55 -1.33
N ARG A 103 4.09 -15.66 -0.85
CA ARG A 103 4.15 -15.89 0.59
C ARG A 103 4.97 -14.83 1.31
N ARG A 104 6.10 -14.47 0.75
CA ARG A 104 6.97 -13.47 1.35
C ARG A 104 6.29 -12.11 1.41
N ILE A 105 5.65 -11.73 0.31
CA ILE A 105 4.91 -10.47 0.27
C ILE A 105 3.76 -10.50 1.26
N MET A 106 3.07 -11.63 1.36
CA MET A 106 1.96 -11.79 2.29
C MET A 106 2.41 -11.59 3.74
N GLU A 107 3.52 -12.22 4.12
CA GLU A 107 4.04 -12.09 5.47
C GLU A 107 4.45 -10.66 5.77
N GLU A 108 5.11 -10.04 4.83
CA GLU A 108 5.55 -8.66 5.00
C GLU A 108 4.35 -7.72 5.09
N MET A 109 3.35 -7.94 4.25
CA MET A 109 2.15 -7.13 4.24
C MET A 109 1.40 -7.21 5.57
N LYS A 110 1.27 -8.42 6.11
CA LYS A 110 0.63 -8.59 7.41
C LYS A 110 1.35 -7.80 8.50
N ALA A 111 2.68 -7.92 8.53
CA ALA A 111 3.46 -7.22 9.56
C ALA A 111 3.34 -5.71 9.42
N LEU A 112 3.43 -5.21 8.20
CA LEU A 112 3.36 -3.78 7.96
C LEU A 112 1.97 -3.21 8.27
N LEU A 113 0.93 -3.95 7.93
CA LEU A 113 -0.42 -3.46 8.20
C LEU A 113 -0.77 -3.47 9.67
N ARG A 114 -0.25 -4.44 10.43
CA ARG A 114 -0.41 -4.40 11.87
C ARG A 114 0.29 -3.21 12.48
N LYS A 115 1.48 -2.91 11.97
CA LYS A 115 2.22 -1.75 12.43
C LYS A 115 1.47 -0.47 12.10
N ALA A 116 0.94 -0.38 10.89
CA ALA A 116 0.18 0.78 10.47
C ALA A 116 -1.07 0.96 11.32
N GLU A 117 -1.76 -0.13 11.61
CA GLU A 117 -2.95 -0.07 12.42
C GLU A 117 -2.66 0.49 13.80
N ARG A 118 -1.58 0.05 14.42
CA ARG A 118 -1.19 0.57 15.73
C ARG A 118 -0.89 2.05 15.69
N ILE A 119 -0.21 2.50 14.64
CA ILE A 119 0.09 3.93 14.50
C ILE A 119 -1.19 4.73 14.31
N LEU A 120 -2.10 4.22 13.49
CA LEU A 120 -3.34 4.94 13.21
C LEU A 120 -4.25 4.99 14.43
N GLU A 121 -4.23 3.95 15.26
CA GLU A 121 -5.03 3.94 16.47
C GLU A 121 -4.57 4.96 17.50
N LYS A 122 -3.26 5.19 17.54
CA LYS A 122 -2.72 6.19 18.44
C LYS A 122 -2.82 7.59 17.89
N GLY A 123 -3.26 7.69 16.65
CA GLY A 123 -3.25 8.94 15.95
C GLY A 123 -1.92 9.14 15.25
N PRO A 124 -1.92 9.83 14.12
CA PRO A 124 -0.69 10.04 13.38
C PRO A 124 0.27 10.93 14.16
N PRO A 125 1.58 10.74 13.98
CA PRO A 125 2.53 11.64 14.60
C PRO A 125 2.38 13.05 14.04
N PRO A 126 2.81 14.06 14.76
CA PRO A 126 2.72 15.42 14.25
C PRO A 126 3.46 15.52 12.93
N ARG A 127 2.84 16.26 11.94
CA ARG A 127 3.48 16.42 10.69
C ARG A 127 4.71 17.23 10.87
N LYS A 128 5.76 16.77 10.25
CA LYS A 128 6.90 17.61 10.20
C LYS A 128 6.62 18.65 9.20
N ARG A 129 6.86 19.78 9.50
CA ARG A 129 6.54 20.75 8.57
C ARG A 129 7.42 20.74 7.60
N SER A 130 7.52 20.64 7.06
CA SER A 130 8.21 20.43 6.34
C SER A 130 9.03 20.85 5.83
N ARG A 131 9.48 20.95 6.18
CA ARG A 131 10.26 21.10 5.83
C ARG A 131 10.29 21.17 4.70
N GLY A 132 9.77 21.55 4.68
CA GLY A 132 9.49 21.52 3.70
C GLY A 132 9.55 21.58 2.79
N ARG A 133 9.63 21.79 2.92
CA ARG A 133 9.54 21.74 2.02
C ARG A 133 9.40 22.11 1.23
N GLY A 134 9.45 22.69 1.65
CA GLY A 134 9.30 23.06 0.98
C GLY A 134 9.50 23.42 0.19
N ARG A 135 9.62 23.69 0.40
CA ARG A 135 9.73 23.96 -0.34
C ARG A 135 9.74 24.11 -1.22
N GLY A 136 9.78 24.36 -0.84
CA GLY A 136 9.77 24.59 -1.71
C GLY A 136 9.83 24.79 -2.44
N ARG A 137 9.83 24.97 -2.36
CA ARG A 137 9.79 25.20 -3.19
C ARG A 137 9.76 25.45 -4.04
N GLY A 138 9.76 25.82 -3.63
CA GLY A 138 9.69 26.15 -4.48
C GLY A 138 9.73 26.40 -5.26
N ARG A 139 9.75 26.51 -5.26
CA ARG A 139 9.62 26.82 -6.09
C ARG A 139 9.64 27.09 -6.93
N GLY A 140 9.67 27.38 -6.54
CA GLY A 140 9.58 27.78 -7.30
C GLY A 140 9.71 28.17 -7.92
N ARG A 141 9.75 28.46 -7.84
CA ARG A 141 9.78 28.98 -8.41
C ARG A 141 10.07 29.18 -9.01
#